data_ff1c00572435d680384ab9ec673a991b
#
_entry.id   ff1c00572435d680384ab9ec673a991b
#
_cell.length_a   1.000
_cell.length_b   1.000
_cell.length_c   1.000
_cell.angle_alpha   90.00
_cell.angle_beta   90.00
_cell.angle_gamma   90.00
#
_symmetry.space_group_name_H-M   'P 1'
#
loop_
_entity.id
_entity.type
_entity.pdbx_description
1 polymer ?
#
loop_
_entity_poly.entity_id
_entity_poly.type
_entity_poly.pdbx_seq_one_letter_code
_entity_poly.pdbx_strand_id
1 'polypeptide(L)'
;MWNFSGRQNDIQGNGEVLNGNWITGIPFIDEVLVGPQKDMPFDIINNKGHNVYYMLPLLLGILGLLFQAYSGEKGIQSFWVTFFLFFMTGLAIVLYLNQTPYQPRERDYAYAGSFYAFCIWIGFGVAALAKGLQKYGKLSPVIAGSVATVLCLLVPIQMGAQNWDDHDRSNRYVCRDFGANYLESCEPNAVIFTNGDNDTFPL
;
A
#
# COMPACT_ATOMS: atom_id res chain seq x y z
N MET A 1 -7.30 -1.47 -0.16
CA MET A 1 -7.46 -1.80 1.26
C MET A 1 -6.12 -2.16 1.90
N TRP A 2 -5.36 -3.14 1.38
CA TRP A 2 -4.06 -3.60 1.96
C TRP A 2 -3.11 -2.46 2.29
N ASN A 3 -2.90 -1.53 1.37
CA ASN A 3 -1.91 -0.44 1.50
C ASN A 3 -2.27 0.61 2.55
N PHE A 4 -3.51 0.63 3.04
CA PHE A 4 -4.00 1.67 3.95
C PHE A 4 -4.69 1.14 5.21
N SER A 5 -4.94 -0.17 5.28
CA SER A 5 -5.57 -0.83 6.42
C SER A 5 -4.59 -1.75 7.14
N GLY A 6 -4.04 -2.69 6.40
CA GLY A 6 -3.12 -3.71 6.82
C GLY A 6 -3.21 -4.92 5.88
N ARG A 7 -2.18 -5.76 5.87
CA ARG A 7 -2.03 -6.92 5.01
C ARG A 7 -1.77 -8.17 5.85
N GLN A 8 -2.49 -9.25 5.58
CA GLN A 8 -2.31 -10.53 6.25
C GLN A 8 -0.96 -11.17 5.89
N ASN A 9 -0.65 -11.25 4.61
CA ASN A 9 0.62 -11.71 4.05
C ASN A 9 0.75 -11.25 2.60
N ASP A 10 1.89 -11.49 1.95
CA ASP A 10 2.16 -11.15 0.55
C ASP A 10 1.88 -12.31 -0.43
N ILE A 11 1.27 -13.39 0.04
CA ILE A 11 0.87 -14.51 -0.80
C ILE A 11 -0.40 -14.12 -1.56
N GLN A 12 -0.39 -14.35 -2.87
CA GLN A 12 -1.57 -14.06 -3.70
C GLN A 12 -2.75 -14.92 -3.26
N GLY A 13 -3.83 -14.27 -2.84
CA GLY A 13 -5.07 -14.92 -2.41
C GLY A 13 -6.15 -14.90 -3.49
N ASN A 14 -7.02 -15.89 -3.48
CA ASN A 14 -8.19 -16.02 -4.35
C ASN A 14 -9.50 -15.93 -3.57
N GLY A 15 -9.51 -15.18 -2.48
CA GLY A 15 -10.65 -15.14 -1.54
C GLY A 15 -10.57 -16.22 -0.46
N GLU A 16 -9.44 -16.87 -0.32
CA GLU A 16 -9.16 -17.83 0.75
C GLU A 16 -8.88 -17.11 2.07
N VAL A 17 -9.22 -17.76 3.19
CA VAL A 17 -9.01 -17.21 4.54
C VAL A 17 -7.53 -17.06 4.89
N LEU A 18 -6.65 -17.87 4.28
CA LEU A 18 -5.24 -17.97 4.64
C LEU A 18 -4.33 -16.99 3.91
N ASN A 19 -4.73 -16.51 2.74
CA ASN A 19 -3.79 -15.84 1.84
C ASN A 19 -4.29 -14.47 1.39
N GLY A 20 -3.40 -13.48 1.43
CA GLY A 20 -3.52 -12.20 0.75
C GLY A 20 -4.68 -11.31 1.17
N ASN A 21 -5.26 -11.52 2.34
CA ASN A 21 -6.39 -10.71 2.80
C ASN A 21 -5.91 -9.37 3.37
N TRP A 22 -6.79 -8.37 3.32
CA TRP A 22 -6.59 -7.17 4.10
C TRP A 22 -7.05 -7.42 5.55
N ILE A 23 -6.34 -6.82 6.49
CA ILE A 23 -6.63 -6.89 7.92
C ILE A 23 -6.70 -5.50 8.52
N THR A 24 -7.31 -5.40 9.68
CA THR A 24 -7.38 -4.15 10.44
C THR A 24 -6.29 -4.07 11.51
N GLY A 25 -5.75 -5.20 11.94
CA GLY A 25 -4.88 -5.32 13.10
C GLY A 25 -5.63 -5.35 14.43
N ILE A 26 -6.97 -5.30 14.39
CA ILE A 26 -7.83 -5.41 15.57
C ILE A 26 -8.37 -6.84 15.61
N PRO A 27 -7.92 -7.68 16.55
CA PRO A 27 -8.23 -9.13 16.55
C PRO A 27 -9.73 -9.45 16.44
N PHE A 28 -10.56 -8.72 17.15
CA PHE A 28 -12.02 -8.91 17.14
C PHE A 28 -12.64 -8.71 15.74
N ILE A 29 -12.10 -7.77 14.95
CA ILE A 29 -12.60 -7.51 13.59
C ILE A 29 -11.98 -8.53 12.63
N ASP A 30 -10.71 -8.81 12.78
CA ASP A 30 -9.97 -9.70 11.88
C ASP A 30 -10.40 -11.16 12.04
N GLU A 31 -10.77 -11.61 13.25
CA GLU A 31 -11.35 -12.94 13.46
C GLU A 31 -12.66 -13.15 12.71
N VAL A 32 -13.46 -12.10 12.54
CA VAL A 32 -14.70 -12.18 11.73
C VAL A 32 -14.39 -12.20 10.23
N LEU A 33 -13.35 -11.51 9.79
CA LEU A 33 -12.99 -11.39 8.37
C LEU A 33 -12.20 -12.59 7.84
N VAL A 34 -11.20 -13.03 8.58
CA VAL A 34 -10.19 -14.01 8.15
C VAL A 34 -10.01 -15.17 9.14
N GLY A 35 -10.88 -15.26 10.15
CA GLY A 35 -10.79 -16.29 11.20
C GLY A 35 -9.64 -16.07 12.19
N PRO A 36 -9.47 -16.97 13.17
CA PRO A 36 -8.42 -16.85 14.17
C PRO A 36 -7.04 -17.00 13.56
N GLN A 37 -6.22 -15.94 13.66
CA GLN A 37 -4.88 -15.87 13.05
C GLN A 37 -3.79 -16.56 13.88
N LYS A 38 -4.09 -16.93 15.15
CA LYS A 38 -3.12 -17.47 16.09
C LYS A 38 -2.71 -18.92 15.80
N ASP A 39 -3.61 -19.68 15.16
CA ASP A 39 -3.46 -21.11 14.92
C ASP A 39 -2.96 -21.41 13.49
N MET A 40 -2.40 -20.42 12.82
CA MET A 40 -1.89 -20.57 11.47
C MET A 40 -0.49 -21.22 11.44
N PRO A 41 -0.10 -21.84 10.31
CA PRO A 41 1.25 -22.33 10.10
C PRO A 41 2.31 -21.24 10.35
N PHE A 42 3.46 -21.65 10.87
CA PHE A 42 4.57 -20.76 11.24
C PHE A 42 4.99 -19.83 10.08
N ASP A 43 5.04 -20.33 8.86
CA ASP A 43 5.46 -19.60 7.67
C ASP A 43 4.47 -18.47 7.30
N ILE A 44 3.20 -18.64 7.64
CA ILE A 44 2.16 -17.62 7.40
C ILE A 44 2.20 -16.55 8.48
N ILE A 45 2.35 -16.96 9.75
CA ILE A 45 2.42 -16.02 10.88
C ILE A 45 3.67 -15.14 10.78
N ASN A 46 4.81 -15.72 10.37
CA ASN A 46 6.09 -15.01 10.25
C ASN A 46 6.35 -14.46 8.84
N ASN A 47 5.32 -14.35 8.01
CA ASN A 47 5.47 -13.76 6.69
C ASN A 47 5.83 -12.27 6.82
N LYS A 48 6.90 -11.82 6.15
CA LYS A 48 7.37 -10.43 6.19
C LYS A 48 6.36 -9.44 5.62
N GLY A 49 5.48 -9.89 4.74
CA GLY A 49 4.39 -9.10 4.21
C GLY A 49 3.20 -8.93 5.16
N HIS A 50 3.29 -9.43 6.42
CA HIS A 50 2.30 -9.18 7.45
C HIS A 50 2.46 -7.77 8.02
N ASN A 51 1.61 -6.84 7.59
CA ASN A 51 1.71 -5.42 7.94
C ASN A 51 0.41 -4.94 8.59
N VAL A 52 0.52 -4.29 9.75
CA VAL A 52 -0.61 -3.81 10.53
C VAL A 52 -0.59 -2.29 10.64
N TYR A 53 -1.61 -1.62 10.10
CA TYR A 53 -1.71 -0.15 10.13
C TYR A 53 -2.91 0.34 10.97
N TYR A 54 -3.68 -0.56 11.59
CA TYR A 54 -4.87 -0.24 12.38
C TYR A 54 -5.89 0.63 11.64
N MET A 55 -5.98 0.49 10.33
CA MET A 55 -6.80 1.32 9.45
C MET A 55 -6.51 2.85 9.53
N LEU A 56 -5.47 3.27 10.24
CA LEU A 56 -5.20 4.69 10.48
C LEU A 56 -5.04 5.49 9.18
N PRO A 57 -4.24 5.05 8.18
CA PRO A 57 -4.13 5.76 6.90
C PRO A 57 -5.46 5.80 6.15
N LEU A 58 -6.24 4.71 6.20
CA LEU A 58 -7.54 4.63 5.55
C LEU A 58 -8.55 5.61 6.15
N LEU A 59 -8.67 5.61 7.48
CA LEU A 59 -9.59 6.49 8.20
C LEU A 59 -9.21 7.97 8.00
N LEU A 60 -7.91 8.27 8.04
CA LEU A 60 -7.41 9.62 7.80
C LEU A 60 -7.70 10.07 6.35
N GLY A 61 -7.54 9.17 5.37
CA GLY A 61 -7.89 9.44 3.98
C GLY A 61 -9.39 9.68 3.77
N ILE A 62 -10.25 8.87 4.39
CA ILE A 62 -11.71 9.07 4.36
C ILE A 62 -12.10 10.40 5.00
N LEU A 63 -11.49 10.73 6.15
CA LEU A 63 -11.71 12.00 6.81
C LEU A 63 -11.35 13.19 5.91
N GLY A 64 -10.20 13.08 5.22
CA GLY A 64 -9.75 14.12 4.29
C GLY A 64 -10.60 14.23 3.04
N LEU A 65 -11.08 13.12 2.51
CA LEU A 65 -12.02 13.07 1.40
C LEU A 65 -13.31 13.83 1.75
N LEU A 66 -13.90 13.50 2.90
CA LEU A 66 -15.10 14.18 3.39
C LEU A 66 -14.83 15.67 3.65
N PHE A 67 -13.70 15.97 4.28
CA PHE A 67 -13.31 17.35 4.54
C PHE A 67 -13.20 18.17 3.23
N GLN A 68 -12.57 17.64 2.21
CA GLN A 68 -12.44 18.28 0.91
C GLN A 68 -13.82 18.48 0.25
N ALA A 69 -14.65 17.44 0.24
CA ALA A 69 -15.99 17.47 -0.36
C ALA A 69 -16.91 18.51 0.29
N TYR A 70 -16.80 18.71 1.60
CA TYR A 70 -17.64 19.66 2.34
C TYR A 70 -16.99 21.03 2.59
N SER A 71 -15.85 21.35 1.95
CA SER A 71 -15.15 22.63 2.12
C SER A 71 -15.64 23.76 1.20
N GLY A 72 -16.89 23.72 0.74
CA GLY A 72 -17.50 24.73 -0.14
C GLY A 72 -17.13 24.54 -1.62
N GLU A 73 -17.44 25.55 -2.45
CA GLU A 73 -17.31 25.43 -3.91
C GLU A 73 -15.89 25.10 -4.38
N LYS A 74 -14.88 25.76 -3.83
CA LYS A 74 -13.46 25.46 -4.17
C LYS A 74 -13.03 24.07 -3.67
N GLY A 75 -13.57 23.65 -2.54
CA GLY A 75 -13.35 22.31 -1.99
C GLY A 75 -13.90 21.24 -2.92
N ILE A 76 -15.14 21.39 -3.39
CA ILE A 76 -15.78 20.42 -4.27
C ILE A 76 -15.12 20.37 -5.66
N GLN A 77 -14.64 21.50 -6.18
CA GLN A 77 -13.88 21.52 -7.43
C GLN A 77 -12.58 20.74 -7.31
N SER A 78 -11.80 20.97 -6.27
CA SER A 78 -10.55 20.22 -6.01
C SER A 78 -10.81 18.76 -5.66
N PHE A 79 -11.93 18.44 -4.99
CA PHE A 79 -12.38 17.08 -4.75
C PHE A 79 -12.58 16.31 -6.05
N TRP A 80 -13.26 16.86 -7.04
CA TRP A 80 -13.46 16.19 -8.32
C TRP A 80 -12.15 15.93 -9.07
N VAL A 81 -11.19 16.85 -9.00
CA VAL A 81 -9.85 16.64 -9.58
C VAL A 81 -9.15 15.45 -8.92
N THR A 82 -9.10 15.41 -7.59
CA THR A 82 -8.48 14.30 -6.85
C THR A 82 -9.24 12.98 -7.07
N PHE A 83 -10.57 13.05 -7.11
CA PHE A 83 -11.42 11.87 -7.35
C PHE A 83 -11.19 11.28 -8.74
N PHE A 84 -11.17 12.09 -9.78
CA PHE A 84 -10.90 11.61 -11.14
C PHE A 84 -9.45 11.10 -11.28
N LEU A 85 -8.49 11.73 -10.63
CA LEU A 85 -7.14 11.20 -10.57
C LEU A 85 -7.14 9.81 -9.94
N PHE A 86 -7.77 9.63 -8.78
CA PHE A 86 -7.90 8.35 -8.09
C PHE A 86 -8.63 7.29 -8.94
N PHE A 87 -9.78 7.67 -9.51
CA PHE A 87 -10.61 6.76 -10.30
C PHE A 87 -9.92 6.32 -11.59
N MET A 88 -9.39 7.28 -12.36
CA MET A 88 -8.80 7.00 -13.68
C MET A 88 -7.48 6.24 -13.58
N THR A 89 -6.67 6.50 -12.54
CA THR A 89 -5.40 5.79 -12.33
C THR A 89 -5.54 4.51 -11.49
N GLY A 90 -6.72 4.23 -10.99
CA GLY A 90 -7.03 3.04 -10.18
C GLY A 90 -8.09 2.17 -10.83
N LEU A 91 -9.35 2.41 -10.47
CA LEU A 91 -10.48 1.55 -10.90
C LEU A 91 -10.61 1.46 -12.41
N ALA A 92 -10.42 2.55 -13.14
CA ALA A 92 -10.48 2.54 -14.60
C ALA A 92 -9.37 1.66 -15.20
N ILE A 93 -8.16 1.70 -14.65
CA ILE A 93 -7.05 0.84 -15.09
C ILE A 93 -7.35 -0.62 -14.78
N VAL A 94 -7.89 -0.94 -13.61
CA VAL A 94 -8.28 -2.32 -13.25
C VAL A 94 -9.29 -2.87 -14.25
N LEU A 95 -10.31 -2.08 -14.60
CA LEU A 95 -11.31 -2.46 -15.61
C LEU A 95 -10.69 -2.59 -17.01
N TYR A 96 -9.82 -1.67 -17.40
CA TYR A 96 -9.14 -1.69 -18.69
C TYR A 96 -8.23 -2.90 -18.86
N LEU A 97 -7.44 -3.22 -17.86
CA LEU A 97 -6.50 -4.35 -17.90
C LEU A 97 -7.23 -5.70 -17.89
N ASN A 98 -8.42 -5.78 -17.26
CA ASN A 98 -9.26 -6.98 -17.19
C ASN A 98 -8.45 -8.26 -16.93
N GLN A 99 -7.58 -8.21 -15.92
CA GLN A 99 -6.65 -9.30 -15.62
C GLN A 99 -7.38 -10.51 -15.04
N THR A 100 -6.90 -11.69 -15.42
CA THR A 100 -7.38 -12.94 -14.79
C THR A 100 -6.90 -13.00 -13.34
N PRO A 101 -7.67 -13.62 -12.42
CA PRO A 101 -7.30 -13.73 -11.01
C PRO A 101 -5.94 -14.43 -10.77
N TYR A 102 -5.63 -15.43 -11.58
CA TYR A 102 -4.37 -16.17 -11.50
C TYR A 102 -3.35 -15.54 -12.45
N GLN A 103 -2.45 -14.75 -11.87
CA GLN A 103 -1.36 -14.12 -12.60
C GLN A 103 -0.03 -14.68 -12.10
N PRO A 104 0.95 -14.98 -12.98
CA PRO A 104 2.28 -15.38 -12.55
C PRO A 104 3.03 -14.24 -11.83
N ARG A 105 2.55 -13.01 -11.96
CA ARG A 105 3.10 -11.82 -11.33
C ARG A 105 2.01 -10.79 -11.09
N GLU A 106 1.93 -10.26 -9.87
CA GLU A 106 1.06 -9.13 -9.56
C GLU A 106 1.51 -7.85 -10.28
N ARG A 107 0.54 -7.03 -10.66
CA ARG A 107 0.74 -5.79 -11.41
C ARG A 107 0.20 -4.56 -10.70
N ASP A 108 0.31 -4.53 -9.39
CA ASP A 108 -0.17 -3.39 -8.56
C ASP A 108 0.49 -2.08 -8.94
N TYR A 109 1.69 -2.10 -9.50
CA TYR A 109 2.35 -0.90 -10.01
C TYR A 109 1.52 -0.17 -11.07
N ALA A 110 0.62 -0.86 -11.77
CA ALA A 110 -0.23 -0.25 -12.79
C ALA A 110 -1.20 0.79 -12.19
N TYR A 111 -1.60 0.62 -10.93
CA TYR A 111 -2.50 1.54 -10.22
C TYR A 111 -1.84 2.32 -9.09
N ALA A 112 -0.52 2.42 -9.09
CA ALA A 112 0.22 3.19 -8.10
C ALA A 112 -0.20 4.67 -8.06
N GLY A 113 -0.66 5.23 -9.19
CA GLY A 113 -1.20 6.57 -9.26
C GLY A 113 -2.42 6.78 -8.37
N SER A 114 -3.27 5.77 -8.19
CA SER A 114 -4.41 5.85 -7.27
C SER A 114 -4.00 5.91 -5.81
N PHE A 115 -2.92 5.22 -5.45
CA PHE A 115 -2.37 5.27 -4.09
C PHE A 115 -1.82 6.66 -3.79
N TYR A 116 -1.13 7.26 -4.77
CA TYR A 116 -0.68 8.65 -4.67
C TYR A 116 -1.85 9.62 -4.49
N ALA A 117 -2.90 9.47 -5.29
CA ALA A 117 -4.11 10.29 -5.17
C ALA A 117 -4.78 10.12 -3.80
N PHE A 118 -4.82 8.91 -3.26
CA PHE A 118 -5.34 8.67 -1.92
C PHE A 118 -4.51 9.34 -0.83
N CYS A 119 -3.18 9.41 -0.98
CA CYS A 119 -2.31 10.14 -0.06
C CYS A 119 -2.62 11.65 0.01
N ILE A 120 -3.15 12.25 -1.08
CA ILE A 120 -3.63 13.63 -1.04
C ILE A 120 -4.77 13.76 -0.03
N TRP A 121 -5.72 12.83 -0.01
CA TRP A 121 -6.79 12.82 0.99
C TRP A 121 -6.27 12.56 2.41
N ILE A 122 -5.26 11.73 2.58
CA ILE A 122 -4.60 11.57 3.90
C ILE A 122 -4.06 12.93 4.38
N GLY A 123 -3.42 13.71 3.50
CA GLY A 123 -2.97 15.07 3.83
C GLY A 123 -4.12 16.02 4.21
N PHE A 124 -5.24 15.96 3.50
CA PHE A 124 -6.45 16.71 3.88
C PHE A 124 -7.06 16.23 5.20
N GLY A 125 -6.88 14.98 5.57
CA GLY A 125 -7.26 14.43 6.87
C GLY A 125 -6.54 15.13 8.03
N VAL A 126 -5.26 15.45 7.87
CA VAL A 126 -4.50 16.23 8.85
C VAL A 126 -5.12 17.64 9.01
N ALA A 127 -5.45 18.29 7.90
CA ALA A 127 -6.10 19.60 7.93
C ALA A 127 -7.49 19.55 8.59
N ALA A 128 -8.24 18.47 8.35
CA ALA A 128 -9.53 18.22 8.99
C ALA A 128 -9.40 18.10 10.51
N LEU A 129 -8.42 17.31 10.98
CA LEU A 129 -8.12 17.17 12.40
C LEU A 129 -7.69 18.50 13.04
N ALA A 130 -6.82 19.26 12.39
CA ALA A 130 -6.41 20.58 12.85
C ALA A 130 -7.61 21.54 13.01
N LYS A 131 -8.52 21.58 12.04
CA LYS A 131 -9.76 22.36 12.15
C LYS A 131 -10.70 21.84 13.23
N GLY A 132 -10.79 20.53 13.41
CA GLY A 132 -11.54 19.90 14.49
C GLY A 132 -11.03 20.34 15.86
N LEU A 133 -9.71 20.29 16.06
CA LEU A 133 -9.07 20.74 17.31
C LEU A 133 -9.25 22.23 17.57
N GLN A 134 -9.25 23.07 16.53
CA GLN A 134 -9.59 24.49 16.67
C GLN A 134 -11.03 24.70 17.10
N LYS A 135 -11.97 24.02 16.45
CA LYS A 135 -13.41 24.23 16.66
C LYS A 135 -13.90 23.66 17.99
N TYR A 136 -13.52 22.42 18.31
CA TYR A 136 -14.01 21.70 19.47
C TYR A 136 -13.06 21.78 20.67
N GLY A 137 -11.73 21.72 20.40
CA GLY A 137 -10.71 21.83 21.44
C GLY A 137 -10.37 23.28 21.83
N LYS A 138 -10.93 24.27 21.11
CA LYS A 138 -10.68 25.71 21.34
C LYS A 138 -9.18 26.06 21.34
N LEU A 139 -8.37 25.29 20.63
CA LEU A 139 -6.93 25.52 20.51
C LEU A 139 -6.65 26.65 19.50
N SER A 140 -5.55 27.37 19.70
CA SER A 140 -5.10 28.34 18.70
C SER A 140 -4.74 27.62 17.39
N PRO A 141 -4.85 28.29 16.22
CA PRO A 141 -4.57 27.68 14.92
C PRO A 141 -3.18 27.02 14.82
N VAL A 142 -2.18 27.68 15.40
CA VAL A 142 -0.80 27.17 15.41
C VAL A 142 -0.68 25.90 16.25
N ILE A 143 -1.21 25.91 17.48
CA ILE A 143 -1.15 24.74 18.37
C ILE A 143 -1.94 23.58 17.77
N ALA A 144 -3.15 23.82 17.27
CA ALA A 144 -3.98 22.80 16.66
C ALA A 144 -3.31 22.17 15.43
N GLY A 145 -2.70 22.99 14.57
CA GLY A 145 -1.92 22.53 13.42
C GLY A 145 -0.71 21.69 13.81
N SER A 146 0.07 22.16 14.78
CA SER A 146 1.24 21.44 15.26
C SER A 146 0.88 20.09 15.89
N VAL A 147 -0.14 20.07 16.76
CA VAL A 147 -0.62 18.83 17.40
C VAL A 147 -1.14 17.84 16.36
N ALA A 148 -2.00 18.28 15.43
CA ALA A 148 -2.50 17.42 14.37
C ALA A 148 -1.37 16.85 13.52
N THR A 149 -0.39 17.67 13.14
CA THR A 149 0.77 17.23 12.33
C THR A 149 1.60 16.20 13.09
N VAL A 150 1.96 16.44 14.35
CA VAL A 150 2.76 15.50 15.14
C VAL A 150 2.05 14.16 15.32
N LEU A 151 0.76 14.19 15.66
CA LEU A 151 -0.04 12.96 15.79
C LEU A 151 -0.15 12.18 14.47
N CYS A 152 -0.40 12.88 13.37
CA CYS A 152 -0.53 12.23 12.08
C CYS A 152 0.80 11.72 11.50
N LEU A 153 1.94 12.29 11.89
CA LEU A 153 3.26 11.77 11.52
C LEU A 153 3.54 10.37 12.07
N LEU A 154 2.87 9.97 13.14
CA LEU A 154 2.98 8.61 13.66
C LEU A 154 2.48 7.57 12.63
N VAL A 155 1.54 7.93 11.76
CA VAL A 155 0.99 7.04 10.74
C VAL A 155 2.05 6.63 9.71
N PRO A 156 2.72 7.55 8.98
CA PRO A 156 3.78 7.15 8.05
C PRO A 156 4.99 6.54 8.74
N ILE A 157 5.31 6.91 9.99
CA ILE A 157 6.37 6.27 10.76
C ILE A 157 6.03 4.80 11.02
N GLN A 158 4.81 4.50 11.46
CA GLN A 158 4.36 3.12 11.66
C GLN A 158 4.35 2.34 10.35
N MET A 159 3.83 2.92 9.27
CA MET A 159 3.86 2.28 7.95
C MET A 159 5.29 1.98 7.51
N GLY A 160 6.21 2.92 7.67
CA GLY A 160 7.63 2.73 7.36
C GLY A 160 8.28 1.62 8.20
N ALA A 161 7.99 1.57 9.49
CA ALA A 161 8.50 0.54 10.39
C ALA A 161 7.98 -0.87 10.04
N GLN A 162 6.70 -0.97 9.67
CA GLN A 162 6.07 -2.24 9.30
C GLN A 162 6.54 -2.77 7.93
N ASN A 163 6.82 -1.87 6.98
CA ASN A 163 7.23 -2.28 5.63
C ASN A 163 8.75 -2.38 5.46
N TRP A 164 9.53 -2.11 6.48
CA TRP A 164 10.98 -2.07 6.35
C TRP A 164 11.60 -3.42 5.97
N ASP A 165 11.12 -4.48 6.59
CA ASP A 165 11.65 -5.84 6.41
C ASP A 165 11.21 -6.50 5.09
N ASP A 166 10.01 -6.21 4.59
CA ASP A 166 9.54 -6.73 3.31
C ASP A 166 10.11 -5.94 2.11
N HIS A 167 10.57 -4.70 2.33
CA HIS A 167 11.26 -3.88 1.34
C HIS A 167 12.79 -3.95 1.41
N ASP A 168 13.34 -4.60 2.43
CA ASP A 168 14.79 -4.83 2.53
C ASP A 168 15.26 -5.76 1.42
N ARG A 169 16.07 -5.22 0.53
CA ARG A 169 16.69 -5.93 -0.59
C ARG A 169 18.17 -6.23 -0.37
N SER A 170 18.68 -5.99 0.83
CA SER A 170 20.03 -6.35 1.20
C SER A 170 20.22 -7.87 1.08
N ASN A 171 21.39 -8.30 0.61
CA ASN A 171 21.73 -9.72 0.42
C ASN A 171 20.86 -10.49 -0.60
N ARG A 172 20.10 -9.81 -1.47
CA ARG A 172 19.36 -10.46 -2.56
C ARG A 172 20.21 -10.51 -3.83
N TYR A 173 21.10 -11.49 -3.90
CA TYR A 173 22.04 -11.65 -5.01
C TYR A 173 21.58 -12.62 -6.10
N VAL A 174 20.35 -13.16 -6.00
CA VAL A 174 19.85 -14.21 -6.91
C VAL A 174 19.94 -13.80 -8.38
N CYS A 175 19.57 -12.56 -8.72
CA CYS A 175 19.63 -12.07 -10.10
C CYS A 175 21.08 -12.02 -10.61
N ARG A 176 22.00 -11.47 -9.81
CA ARG A 176 23.43 -11.39 -10.14
C ARG A 176 24.05 -12.79 -10.30
N ASP A 177 23.76 -13.68 -9.35
CA ASP A 177 24.36 -15.00 -9.31
C ASP A 177 23.80 -15.89 -10.44
N PHE A 178 22.52 -15.71 -10.79
CA PHE A 178 21.92 -16.35 -11.97
C PHE A 178 22.60 -15.87 -13.26
N GLY A 179 22.77 -14.56 -13.45
CA GLY A 179 23.45 -14.00 -14.60
C GLY A 179 24.90 -14.47 -14.73
N ALA A 180 25.64 -14.45 -13.61
CA ALA A 180 27.01 -14.93 -13.56
C ALA A 180 27.11 -16.42 -13.96
N ASN A 181 26.30 -17.29 -13.37
CA ASN A 181 26.27 -18.72 -13.67
C ASN A 181 25.88 -18.99 -15.14
N TYR A 182 24.94 -18.21 -15.66
CA TYR A 182 24.49 -18.35 -17.05
C TYR A 182 25.61 -18.00 -18.03
N LEU A 183 26.31 -16.90 -17.79
CA LEU A 183 27.44 -16.45 -18.65
C LEU A 183 28.66 -17.38 -18.51
N GLU A 184 28.99 -17.81 -17.28
CA GLU A 184 30.12 -18.72 -17.03
C GLU A 184 29.91 -20.12 -17.61
N SER A 185 28.65 -20.51 -17.88
CA SER A 185 28.35 -21.80 -18.53
C SER A 185 28.58 -21.80 -20.03
N CYS A 186 28.84 -20.64 -20.62
CA CYS A 186 29.02 -20.48 -22.06
C CYS A 186 30.49 -20.50 -22.45
N GLU A 187 30.80 -21.07 -23.64
CA GLU A 187 32.13 -20.98 -24.22
C GLU A 187 32.48 -19.54 -24.62
N PRO A 188 33.77 -19.17 -24.62
CA PRO A 188 34.19 -17.86 -25.10
C PRO A 188 33.70 -17.58 -26.51
N ASN A 189 33.15 -16.38 -26.73
CA ASN A 189 32.54 -15.94 -28.01
C ASN A 189 31.26 -16.68 -28.40
N ALA A 190 30.60 -17.35 -27.48
CA ALA A 190 29.28 -17.95 -27.71
C ALA A 190 28.22 -16.89 -28.00
N VAL A 191 27.23 -17.25 -28.82
CA VAL A 191 26.04 -16.43 -29.08
C VAL A 191 24.92 -16.96 -28.17
N ILE A 192 24.38 -16.10 -27.32
CA ILE A 192 23.32 -16.43 -26.38
C ILE A 192 21.98 -15.91 -26.92
N PHE A 193 20.97 -16.76 -26.94
CA PHE A 193 19.60 -16.39 -27.25
C PHE A 193 18.80 -16.37 -25.95
N THR A 194 18.23 -15.22 -25.63
CA THR A 194 17.38 -15.02 -24.45
C THR A 194 15.91 -14.88 -24.84
N ASN A 195 14.99 -15.30 -24.00
CA ASN A 195 13.57 -15.31 -24.29
C ASN A 195 12.79 -14.34 -23.38
N GLY A 196 13.04 -13.04 -23.56
CA GLY A 196 12.33 -11.98 -22.88
C GLY A 196 13.15 -11.27 -21.80
N ASP A 197 12.52 -10.33 -21.13
CA ASP A 197 13.16 -9.38 -20.24
C ASP A 197 13.78 -10.05 -19.00
N ASN A 198 13.10 -11.04 -18.43
CA ASN A 198 13.55 -11.69 -17.21
C ASN A 198 14.87 -12.47 -17.39
N ASP A 199 15.13 -12.95 -18.57
CA ASP A 199 16.35 -13.68 -18.91
C ASP A 199 17.45 -12.73 -19.39
N THR A 200 17.06 -11.60 -20.01
CA THR A 200 18.00 -10.66 -20.64
C THR A 200 18.59 -9.66 -19.65
N PHE A 201 17.77 -9.11 -18.74
CA PHE A 201 18.23 -8.08 -17.80
C PHE A 201 19.27 -8.54 -16.77
N PRO A 202 19.32 -9.79 -16.31
CA PRO A 202 20.39 -10.25 -15.44
C PRO A 202 21.75 -10.42 -16.10
N LEU A 203 21.80 -10.53 -17.43
CA LEU A 203 23.01 -10.76 -18.23
C LEU A 203 23.72 -9.47 -18.60
#